data_bcde09b77507792775596da60fe2d017
#
_entry.id   bcde09b77507792775596da60fe2d017
#
_cell.length_a   1.000
_cell.length_b   1.000
_cell.length_c   1.000
_cell.angle_alpha   90.00
_cell.angle_beta   90.00
_cell.angle_gamma   90.00
#
_symmetry.space_group_name_H-M   'P 1'
#
loop_
_entity.id
_entity.type
_entity.pdbx_description
1 polymer ?
#
loop_
_entity_poly.entity_id
_entity_poly.type
_entity_poly.pdbx_seq_one_letter_code
_entity_poly.pdbx_strand_id
1 'polypeptide(L)'
;MKKLCMLTAAALALMLLAGCSAQEEETEPLPESMDQETVLAAGEEILNQLLDGEYEAVYGEFREDIRADLTVESVQELIESETQEAGTYEGIEKADTIGSTEGEEHGIARFLCNFSEEDVAINLAFDPDMELIGLSAGVQTSGWSFSDLTGNLSGLFGG
;
A
#
# COMPACT_ATOMS: atom_id res chain seq x y z
N MET A 1 17.67 26.58 71.00
CA MET A 1 17.47 27.78 70.17
C MET A 1 17.48 27.37 68.72
N LYS A 2 16.36 27.44 68.06
CA LYS A 2 16.16 28.13 66.76
C LYS A 2 17.00 27.51 65.63
N LYS A 3 16.48 27.03 64.55
CA LYS A 3 15.55 27.57 63.56
C LYS A 3 15.24 26.42 62.58
N LEU A 4 14.07 26.00 62.39
CA LEU A 4 13.18 26.41 61.32
C LEU A 4 13.90 26.47 59.95
N CYS A 5 13.82 25.39 59.20
CA CYS A 5 13.97 25.41 57.76
C CYS A 5 12.71 24.82 57.12
N MET A 6 11.99 25.73 56.51
CA MET A 6 10.88 25.46 55.62
C MET A 6 11.39 24.70 54.41
N LEU A 7 10.89 23.48 54.23
CA LEU A 7 11.01 22.74 52.99
C LEU A 7 9.74 22.93 52.19
N THR A 8 9.83 23.81 51.19
CA THR A 8 8.83 23.91 50.14
C THR A 8 8.89 22.69 49.25
N ALA A 9 7.89 21.84 49.38
CA ALA A 9 7.67 20.74 48.45
C ALA A 9 7.16 21.29 47.12
N ALA A 10 8.01 21.38 46.14
CA ALA A 10 7.60 21.59 44.77
C ALA A 10 7.15 20.26 44.18
N ALA A 11 5.86 20.04 44.15
CA ALA A 11 5.26 18.94 43.44
C ALA A 11 5.39 19.16 41.93
N LEU A 12 6.36 18.54 41.32
CA LEU A 12 6.49 18.47 39.87
C LEU A 12 5.51 17.40 39.38
N ALA A 13 4.33 17.85 38.98
CA ALA A 13 3.40 17.00 38.25
C ALA A 13 3.96 16.78 36.83
N LEU A 14 4.68 15.68 36.62
CA LEU A 14 4.94 15.18 35.27
C LEU A 14 3.63 14.69 34.70
N MET A 15 2.99 15.51 33.87
CA MET A 15 1.99 15.05 32.94
C MET A 15 2.71 14.23 31.87
N LEU A 16 2.65 12.91 32.00
CA LEU A 16 2.89 12.00 30.91
C LEU A 16 1.71 12.16 29.93
N LEU A 17 1.87 13.06 28.98
CA LEU A 17 1.13 13.02 27.73
C LEU A 17 1.56 11.73 27.03
N ALA A 18 0.81 10.67 27.26
CA ALA A 18 0.82 9.53 26.37
C ALA A 18 0.26 10.02 25.03
N GLY A 19 1.12 10.62 24.24
CA GLY A 19 0.85 10.82 22.82
C GLY A 19 0.71 9.44 22.22
N CYS A 20 -0.50 9.03 21.87
CA CYS A 20 -0.68 8.05 20.82
C CYS A 20 -0.08 8.68 19.56
N SER A 21 1.18 8.40 19.33
CA SER A 21 1.75 8.56 18.01
C SER A 21 1.04 7.53 17.15
N ALA A 22 0.03 7.95 16.40
CA ALA A 22 -0.25 7.28 15.15
C ALA A 22 1.09 7.28 14.42
N GLN A 23 1.67 6.13 14.17
CA GLN A 23 2.80 6.02 13.28
C GLN A 23 2.28 6.48 11.93
N GLU A 24 2.57 7.73 11.59
CA GLU A 24 2.54 8.17 10.21
C GLU A 24 3.61 7.31 9.53
N GLU A 25 3.19 6.37 8.71
CA GLU A 25 4.10 5.64 7.83
C GLU A 25 4.84 6.72 7.03
N GLU A 26 6.15 6.75 7.14
CA GLU A 26 7.00 7.61 6.31
C GLU A 26 6.91 7.06 4.88
N THR A 27 5.90 7.51 4.16
CA THR A 27 5.73 7.20 2.73
C THR A 27 6.65 8.12 1.95
N GLU A 28 7.49 7.54 1.10
CA GLU A 28 8.31 8.34 0.19
C GLU A 28 7.40 9.01 -0.86
N PRO A 29 7.67 10.27 -1.22
CA PRO A 29 6.95 10.93 -2.30
C PRO A 29 7.26 10.24 -3.63
N LEU A 30 6.36 10.37 -4.61
CA LEU A 30 6.63 9.91 -5.97
C LEU A 30 7.94 10.51 -6.50
N PRO A 31 8.69 9.75 -7.32
CA PRO A 31 9.81 10.28 -8.08
C PRO A 31 9.43 11.52 -8.88
N GLU A 32 10.36 12.46 -9.05
CA GLU A 32 10.12 13.70 -9.83
C GLU A 32 9.75 13.44 -11.30
N SER A 33 10.12 12.25 -11.81
CA SER A 33 9.80 11.77 -13.16
C SER A 33 8.35 11.30 -13.32
N MET A 34 7.63 11.08 -12.20
CA MET A 34 6.30 10.50 -12.17
C MET A 34 5.27 11.49 -11.64
N ASP A 35 4.12 11.55 -12.29
CA ASP A 35 3.00 12.40 -11.91
C ASP A 35 1.91 11.59 -11.21
N GLN A 36 1.42 12.10 -10.07
CA GLN A 36 0.42 11.41 -9.25
C GLN A 36 -0.86 11.09 -10.01
N GLU A 37 -1.37 12.04 -10.81
CA GLU A 37 -2.61 11.86 -11.58
C GLU A 37 -2.42 10.76 -12.64
N THR A 38 -1.26 10.74 -13.28
CA THR A 38 -0.90 9.71 -14.27
C THR A 38 -0.79 8.33 -13.65
N VAL A 39 -0.12 8.20 -12.51
CA VAL A 39 0.04 6.92 -11.79
C VAL A 39 -1.31 6.39 -11.30
N LEU A 40 -2.16 7.26 -10.74
CA LEU A 40 -3.51 6.86 -10.31
C LEU A 40 -4.38 6.44 -11.48
N ALA A 41 -4.37 7.19 -12.59
CA ALA A 41 -5.19 6.87 -13.75
C ALA A 41 -4.79 5.53 -14.38
N ALA A 42 -3.49 5.26 -14.54
CA ALA A 42 -3.00 3.97 -15.02
C ALA A 42 -3.36 2.84 -14.04
N GLY A 43 -3.21 3.08 -12.75
CA GLY A 43 -3.58 2.12 -11.72
C GLY A 43 -5.08 1.80 -11.72
N GLU A 44 -5.95 2.80 -11.87
CA GLU A 44 -7.41 2.60 -11.93
C GLU A 44 -7.83 1.83 -13.18
N GLU A 45 -7.18 2.04 -14.32
CA GLU A 45 -7.43 1.27 -15.53
C GLU A 45 -7.11 -0.22 -15.32
N ILE A 46 -5.94 -0.54 -14.76
CA ILE A 46 -5.56 -1.92 -14.46
C ILE A 46 -6.45 -2.52 -13.38
N LEU A 47 -6.81 -1.75 -12.34
CA LEU A 47 -7.73 -2.19 -11.31
C LEU A 47 -9.08 -2.62 -11.90
N ASN A 48 -9.64 -1.84 -12.81
CA ASN A 48 -10.89 -2.18 -13.48
C ASN A 48 -10.75 -3.47 -14.31
N GLN A 49 -9.66 -3.65 -15.05
CA GLN A 49 -9.38 -4.89 -15.78
C GLN A 49 -9.29 -6.10 -14.84
N LEU A 50 -8.64 -5.96 -13.69
CA LEU A 50 -8.55 -7.02 -12.68
C LEU A 50 -9.94 -7.42 -12.14
N LEU A 51 -10.77 -6.42 -11.82
CA LEU A 51 -12.13 -6.63 -11.29
C LEU A 51 -13.08 -7.20 -12.35
N ASP A 52 -12.86 -6.90 -13.62
CA ASP A 52 -13.61 -7.45 -14.77
C ASP A 52 -13.11 -8.85 -15.19
N GLY A 53 -12.03 -9.34 -14.57
CA GLY A 53 -11.44 -10.64 -14.87
C GLY A 53 -10.62 -10.68 -16.16
N GLU A 54 -10.17 -9.52 -16.64
CA GLU A 54 -9.35 -9.37 -17.85
C GLU A 54 -7.86 -9.63 -17.57
N TYR A 55 -7.54 -10.73 -16.90
CA TYR A 55 -6.18 -11.05 -16.44
C TYR A 55 -5.13 -11.14 -17.54
N GLU A 56 -5.53 -11.55 -18.76
CA GLU A 56 -4.64 -11.60 -19.92
C GLU A 56 -4.23 -10.19 -20.37
N ALA A 57 -5.15 -9.20 -20.30
CA ALA A 57 -4.85 -7.81 -20.58
C ALA A 57 -3.86 -7.25 -19.54
N VAL A 58 -4.14 -7.45 -18.24
CA VAL A 58 -3.24 -7.03 -17.16
C VAL A 58 -1.86 -7.68 -17.27
N TYR A 59 -1.79 -8.96 -17.60
CA TYR A 59 -0.51 -9.63 -17.86
C TYR A 59 0.29 -8.93 -18.99
N GLY A 60 -0.42 -8.42 -20.00
CA GLY A 60 0.19 -7.67 -21.11
C GLY A 60 0.80 -6.33 -20.69
N GLU A 61 0.29 -5.69 -19.62
CA GLU A 61 0.80 -4.41 -19.10
C GLU A 61 2.10 -4.55 -18.31
N PHE A 62 2.43 -5.76 -17.86
CA PHE A 62 3.69 -5.98 -17.17
C PHE A 62 4.88 -5.80 -18.10
N ARG A 63 5.93 -5.18 -17.58
CA ARG A 63 7.22 -5.05 -18.27
C ARG A 63 7.76 -6.44 -18.68
N GLU A 64 8.45 -6.50 -19.82
CA GLU A 64 8.86 -7.77 -20.45
C GLU A 64 9.70 -8.68 -19.52
N ASP A 65 10.61 -8.10 -18.75
CA ASP A 65 11.44 -8.85 -17.80
C ASP A 65 10.64 -9.45 -16.65
N ILE A 66 9.61 -8.74 -16.18
CA ILE A 66 8.67 -9.23 -15.15
C ILE A 66 7.79 -10.35 -15.71
N ARG A 67 7.31 -10.22 -16.94
CA ARG A 67 6.52 -11.27 -17.62
C ARG A 67 7.25 -12.57 -17.80
N ALA A 68 8.57 -12.55 -17.84
CA ALA A 68 9.38 -13.78 -18.00
C ALA A 68 9.16 -14.77 -16.85
N ASP A 69 8.85 -14.27 -15.65
CA ASP A 69 8.66 -15.08 -14.44
C ASP A 69 7.19 -15.10 -13.97
N LEU A 70 6.27 -14.52 -14.74
CA LEU A 70 4.85 -14.37 -14.42
C LEU A 70 4.00 -15.18 -15.41
N THR A 71 2.80 -15.58 -15.01
CA THR A 71 1.80 -16.18 -15.89
C THR A 71 0.44 -15.50 -15.70
N VAL A 72 -0.45 -15.61 -16.67
CA VAL A 72 -1.84 -15.10 -16.55
C VAL A 72 -2.55 -15.77 -15.37
N GLU A 73 -2.34 -17.07 -15.18
CA GLU A 73 -2.91 -17.83 -14.08
C GLU A 73 -2.42 -17.33 -12.72
N SER A 74 -1.15 -16.92 -12.60
CA SER A 74 -0.64 -16.37 -11.33
C SER A 74 -1.23 -15.00 -10.99
N VAL A 75 -1.53 -14.15 -11.99
CA VAL A 75 -2.24 -12.89 -11.81
C VAL A 75 -3.68 -13.15 -11.35
N GLN A 76 -4.36 -14.08 -12.01
CA GLN A 76 -5.72 -14.49 -11.64
C GLN A 76 -5.77 -15.05 -10.23
N GLU A 77 -4.90 -16.00 -9.89
CA GLU A 77 -4.86 -16.65 -8.58
C GLU A 77 -4.61 -15.64 -7.46
N LEU A 78 -3.69 -14.68 -7.68
CA LEU A 78 -3.41 -13.61 -6.72
C LEU A 78 -4.67 -12.79 -6.39
N ILE A 79 -5.41 -12.35 -7.40
CA ILE A 79 -6.58 -11.51 -7.20
C ILE A 79 -7.77 -12.32 -6.67
N GLU A 80 -8.04 -13.48 -7.25
CA GLU A 80 -9.16 -14.33 -6.82
C GLU A 80 -9.00 -14.84 -5.40
N SER A 81 -7.78 -15.13 -4.93
CA SER A 81 -7.54 -15.56 -3.55
C SER A 81 -7.95 -14.51 -2.53
N GLU A 82 -7.76 -13.23 -2.84
CA GLU A 82 -8.05 -12.13 -1.92
C GLU A 82 -9.50 -11.61 -2.07
N THR A 83 -10.05 -11.64 -3.28
CA THR A 83 -11.38 -11.07 -3.55
C THR A 83 -12.52 -12.08 -3.39
N GLN A 84 -12.26 -13.39 -3.53
CA GLN A 84 -13.30 -14.42 -3.50
C GLN A 84 -14.02 -14.51 -2.14
N GLU A 85 -13.27 -14.34 -1.04
CA GLU A 85 -13.83 -14.34 0.32
C GLU A 85 -14.29 -12.95 0.77
N ALA A 86 -13.79 -11.88 0.13
CA ALA A 86 -14.17 -10.51 0.43
C ALA A 86 -15.60 -10.14 -0.03
N GLY A 87 -16.18 -10.95 -0.94
CA GLY A 87 -17.56 -10.77 -1.38
C GLY A 87 -17.72 -10.00 -2.68
N THR A 88 -18.74 -9.15 -2.76
CA THR A 88 -19.03 -8.37 -3.98
C THR A 88 -18.36 -7.01 -3.91
N TYR A 89 -17.66 -6.62 -4.96
CA TYR A 89 -17.06 -5.29 -5.10
C TYR A 89 -18.12 -4.19 -5.07
N GLU A 90 -17.92 -3.16 -4.25
CA GLU A 90 -18.83 -2.05 -4.05
C GLU A 90 -18.25 -0.69 -4.50
N GLY A 91 -16.93 -0.57 -4.53
CA GLY A 91 -16.26 0.65 -5.00
C GLY A 91 -14.87 0.86 -4.40
N ILE A 92 -14.22 1.94 -4.81
CA ILE A 92 -12.95 2.40 -4.21
C ILE A 92 -13.28 3.29 -3.02
N GLU A 93 -12.82 2.90 -1.82
CA GLU A 93 -12.94 3.74 -0.62
C GLU A 93 -11.86 4.82 -0.60
N LYS A 94 -10.63 4.44 -0.93
CA LYS A 94 -9.48 5.34 -0.93
C LYS A 94 -8.50 4.99 -2.03
N ALA A 95 -7.90 6.02 -2.61
CA ALA A 95 -6.81 5.90 -3.56
C ALA A 95 -5.74 6.94 -3.24
N ASP A 96 -4.49 6.53 -3.26
CA ASP A 96 -3.34 7.41 -3.12
C ASP A 96 -2.10 6.85 -3.86
N THR A 97 -1.01 7.59 -3.83
CA THR A 97 0.26 7.17 -4.41
C THR A 97 1.39 7.35 -3.41
N ILE A 98 2.35 6.45 -3.49
CA ILE A 98 3.66 6.59 -2.85
C ILE A 98 4.76 6.33 -3.86
N GLY A 99 5.96 6.85 -3.58
CA GLY A 99 7.17 6.50 -4.30
C GLY A 99 7.98 5.45 -3.55
N SER A 100 8.94 4.88 -4.21
CA SER A 100 10.01 4.11 -3.60
C SER A 100 11.30 4.28 -4.42
N THR A 101 12.40 4.34 -3.70
CA THR A 101 13.75 4.37 -4.26
C THR A 101 14.52 3.09 -3.91
N GLU A 102 13.85 2.13 -3.26
CA GLU A 102 14.43 0.82 -2.99
C GLU A 102 14.53 0.01 -4.27
N GLY A 103 15.75 -0.33 -4.67
CA GLY A 103 16.02 -1.00 -5.93
C GLY A 103 15.94 -0.06 -7.12
N GLU A 104 14.95 -0.25 -7.97
CA GLU A 104 14.64 0.62 -9.10
C GLU A 104 13.63 1.69 -8.66
N GLU A 105 13.83 2.95 -9.08
CA GLU A 105 12.90 4.04 -8.81
C GLU A 105 11.52 3.72 -9.39
N HIS A 106 10.47 3.80 -8.57
CA HIS A 106 9.12 3.47 -9.00
C HIS A 106 8.05 4.23 -8.21
N GLY A 107 6.86 4.31 -8.80
CA GLY A 107 5.65 4.82 -8.16
C GLY A 107 4.64 3.70 -7.94
N ILE A 108 3.89 3.77 -6.85
CA ILE A 108 2.88 2.79 -6.48
C ILE A 108 1.53 3.50 -6.38
N ALA A 109 0.56 3.07 -7.20
CA ALA A 109 -0.85 3.38 -7.00
C ALA A 109 -1.43 2.39 -5.98
N ARG A 110 -2.08 2.93 -4.95
CA ARG A 110 -2.68 2.13 -3.87
C ARG A 110 -4.17 2.37 -3.83
N PHE A 111 -4.94 1.29 -3.85
CA PHE A 111 -6.40 1.33 -3.78
C PHE A 111 -6.90 0.51 -2.60
N LEU A 112 -7.72 1.11 -1.75
CA LEU A 112 -8.55 0.39 -0.81
C LEU A 112 -9.92 0.22 -1.44
N CYS A 113 -10.28 -1.02 -1.69
CA CYS A 113 -11.51 -1.41 -2.36
C CYS A 113 -12.49 -1.99 -1.34
N ASN A 114 -13.70 -1.41 -1.28
CA ASN A 114 -14.78 -1.98 -0.50
C ASN A 114 -15.38 -3.17 -1.22
N PHE A 115 -15.49 -4.27 -0.49
CA PHE A 115 -16.30 -5.42 -0.84
C PHE A 115 -17.35 -5.66 0.25
N SER A 116 -18.35 -6.45 -0.03
CA SER A 116 -19.50 -6.61 0.87
C SER A 116 -19.18 -7.26 2.22
N GLU A 117 -18.09 -8.00 2.33
CA GLU A 117 -17.68 -8.70 3.55
C GLU A 117 -16.41 -8.10 4.18
N GLU A 118 -15.41 -7.76 3.37
CA GLU A 118 -14.12 -7.25 3.84
C GLU A 118 -13.53 -6.27 2.82
N ASP A 119 -12.66 -5.36 3.26
CA ASP A 119 -11.95 -4.45 2.38
C ASP A 119 -10.68 -5.12 1.83
N VAL A 120 -10.38 -4.89 0.57
CA VAL A 120 -9.17 -5.40 -0.08
C VAL A 120 -8.30 -4.25 -0.54
N ALA A 121 -7.03 -4.24 -0.11
CA ALA A 121 -6.04 -3.33 -0.65
C ALA A 121 -5.38 -3.93 -1.88
N ILE A 122 -5.32 -3.16 -2.96
CA ILE A 122 -4.64 -3.52 -4.22
C ILE A 122 -3.60 -2.44 -4.51
N ASN A 123 -2.36 -2.87 -4.75
CA ASN A 123 -1.25 -1.98 -5.05
C ASN A 123 -0.64 -2.35 -6.39
N LEU A 124 -0.38 -1.33 -7.18
CA LEU A 124 0.17 -1.43 -8.54
C LEU A 124 1.43 -0.57 -8.63
N ALA A 125 2.57 -1.19 -8.86
CA ALA A 125 3.86 -0.51 -8.98
C ALA A 125 4.21 -0.30 -10.44
N PHE A 126 4.60 0.93 -10.78
CA PHE A 126 5.00 1.37 -12.11
C PHE A 126 6.41 1.91 -12.10
N ASP A 127 7.18 1.59 -13.13
CA ASP A 127 8.47 2.24 -13.37
C ASP A 127 8.27 3.66 -13.97
N PRO A 128 9.34 4.46 -14.13
CA PRO A 128 9.22 5.80 -14.72
C PRO A 128 8.71 5.85 -16.16
N ASP A 129 8.75 4.76 -16.90
CA ASP A 129 8.19 4.63 -18.24
C ASP A 129 6.70 4.19 -18.22
N MET A 130 6.12 4.07 -17.00
CA MET A 130 4.73 3.65 -16.74
C MET A 130 4.43 2.21 -17.14
N GLU A 131 5.44 1.34 -17.21
CA GLU A 131 5.24 -0.08 -17.34
C GLU A 131 4.95 -0.71 -15.96
N LEU A 132 4.02 -1.65 -15.89
CA LEU A 132 3.68 -2.33 -14.64
C LEU A 132 4.84 -3.25 -14.23
N ILE A 133 5.36 -3.05 -13.03
CA ILE A 133 6.46 -3.85 -12.47
C ILE A 133 6.10 -4.63 -11.22
N GLY A 134 4.91 -4.38 -10.65
CA GLY A 134 4.48 -5.10 -9.46
C GLY A 134 2.97 -5.00 -9.24
N LEU A 135 2.41 -6.05 -8.66
CA LEU A 135 1.02 -6.16 -8.27
C LEU A 135 0.96 -6.90 -6.93
N SER A 136 0.23 -6.34 -5.97
CA SER A 136 -0.11 -7.05 -4.74
C SER A 136 -1.56 -6.79 -4.35
N ALA A 137 -2.16 -7.75 -3.68
CA ALA A 137 -3.49 -7.66 -3.11
C ALA A 137 -3.49 -8.26 -1.71
N GLY A 138 -4.39 -7.79 -0.84
CA GLY A 138 -4.54 -8.36 0.50
C GLY A 138 -5.75 -7.80 1.23
N VAL A 139 -6.43 -8.68 1.99
CA VAL A 139 -7.57 -8.31 2.84
C VAL A 139 -7.09 -7.44 4.00
N GLN A 140 -7.81 -6.35 4.26
CA GLN A 140 -7.53 -5.43 5.36
C GLN A 140 -8.42 -5.77 6.57
N THR A 141 -7.83 -6.37 7.59
CA THR A 141 -8.56 -6.85 8.78
C THR A 141 -8.82 -5.80 9.87
N SER A 142 -8.23 -4.64 9.83
CA SER A 142 -8.54 -3.43 10.63
C SER A 142 -7.35 -2.47 10.70
N GLY A 143 -7.58 -1.25 10.27
CA GLY A 143 -6.57 -0.20 10.29
C GLY A 143 -5.70 -0.22 9.03
N TRP A 144 -5.75 0.86 8.33
CA TRP A 144 -5.02 1.14 7.12
C TRP A 144 -3.50 1.15 7.42
N SER A 145 -2.85 0.00 7.29
CA SER A 145 -1.40 -0.14 7.40
C SER A 145 -0.88 -0.88 6.17
N PHE A 146 -0.13 -0.18 5.34
CA PHE A 146 0.52 -0.76 4.16
C PHE A 146 1.81 -1.50 4.49
N SER A 147 2.31 -1.39 5.71
CA SER A 147 3.56 -2.03 6.14
C SER A 147 3.56 -3.55 6.01
N ASP A 148 2.39 -4.18 6.08
CA ASP A 148 2.27 -5.62 5.93
C ASP A 148 2.33 -6.08 4.46
N LEU A 149 2.05 -5.19 3.50
CA LEU A 149 2.04 -5.51 2.07
C LEU A 149 3.41 -5.32 1.40
N THR A 150 4.26 -4.44 1.92
CA THR A 150 5.62 -4.25 1.41
C THR A 150 6.52 -5.46 1.66
N GLY A 151 6.22 -6.25 2.68
CA GLY A 151 6.93 -7.50 2.99
C GLY A 151 6.77 -8.59 1.92
N ASN A 152 5.72 -8.52 1.10
CA ASN A 152 5.43 -9.55 0.10
C ASN A 152 5.97 -9.22 -1.30
N LEU A 153 6.28 -7.94 -1.57
CA LEU A 153 6.95 -7.54 -2.81
C LEU A 153 8.37 -8.10 -2.91
N SER A 154 9.03 -8.34 -1.77
CA SER A 154 10.36 -8.99 -1.71
C SER A 154 10.35 -10.42 -2.25
N GLY A 155 9.20 -11.07 -2.34
CA GLY A 155 9.04 -12.41 -2.91
C GLY A 155 8.95 -12.42 -4.43
N LEU A 156 8.56 -11.32 -5.05
CA LEU A 156 8.45 -11.18 -6.51
C LEU A 156 9.75 -10.75 -7.17
N PHE A 157 10.68 -10.14 -6.41
CA PHE A 157 11.98 -9.67 -6.91
C PHE A 157 13.18 -10.49 -6.40
N GLY A 158 12.93 -11.59 -5.67
CA GLY A 158 13.95 -12.44 -5.05
C GLY A 158 14.23 -13.70 -5.84
N GLY A 159 15.15 -13.63 -6.77
CA GLY A 159 15.72 -14.78 -7.44
C GLY A 159 17.21 -14.57 -7.64
#